data_f63c653558c4b0280165c0f835a98c77
#
_entry.id   f63c653558c4b0280165c0f835a98c77
#
_cell.length_a   1.000
_cell.length_b   1.000
_cell.length_c   1.000
_cell.angle_alpha   90.00
_cell.angle_beta   90.00
_cell.angle_gamma   90.00
#
_symmetry.space_group_name_H-M   'P 1'
#
loop_
_entity.id
_entity.type
_entity.pdbx_description
1 polymer ?
#
loop_
_entity_poly.entity_id
_entity_poly.type
_entity_poly.pdbx_seq_one_letter_code
_entity_poly.pdbx_strand_id
1 'polypeptide(L)'
;MGFPTTIERSPVGESNTIIGVIDSGIWPESESFSDEGLGPIPEKWKGECRGGTDFTCNRKIIGARSYIMGDSVRDTKGHGTHVSSIVAGNQVYEASYYGIAEGIARGGVPSARLAVYKVCDEVSCEVRDIMKAFDDAISDGVDIISISIGQDVPTRITSDPIAIGAFHAIQKGILTVQAAGNAGPRLFSVTGVAPWIFSVAASNTDRRIINKLLLGDGSILEGASINAFPSSQEEVPLVYGRQVTSTCSENEARYCLPRCIDNSLVEQKVVMCDKNNHVDSLKVAGAIGCIIPNNENNFSDIGPLPIGALNKNDMNLVKTYQNNTKKPKVRISKSEAINNPASPLVASFSSRGPSKFIYDIIKPDVTAPGVEILAAFSPMASPSDSFIDKSSVNYTIRSGTSMACLHVAAAAAFVMSFHPNWSPSAVKSALMTTAWEMDPIQNLDAEFAYGSGHIDPQKAKDPGLVYDISEEDYQMIWCNIAHSVNASCRANFPLTQLNYPSMVARVDVKSAFVLSFPRTVTNVGDANSKYVASIQGDSKLNIRVDPNILQFTSLNQTMFFVVTVEGKGIKSPLTIKSGSLLWTSDKHKVRSPVVVYTGSATTSSGGVSTPSTFCKTYVILFVCIIIAHCI
;
A
#
# COMPACT_ATOMS: atom_id res chain seq x y z
N MET A 1 7.98 -11.39 2.48
CA MET A 1 6.85 -12.23 2.93
C MET A 1 7.25 -13.60 3.50
N GLY A 2 8.49 -14.04 3.33
CA GLY A 2 8.87 -15.36 3.80
C GLY A 2 8.18 -16.54 3.07
N PHE A 3 7.90 -16.39 1.77
CA PHE A 3 7.36 -17.46 0.92
C PHE A 3 8.48 -18.11 0.08
N PRO A 4 9.35 -18.93 0.68
CA PRO A 4 10.34 -19.67 -0.10
C PRO A 4 9.66 -20.64 -1.08
N THR A 5 10.41 -21.13 -2.07
CA THR A 5 9.89 -22.10 -3.04
C THR A 5 9.49 -23.44 -2.38
N THR A 6 10.05 -23.72 -1.21
CA THR A 6 9.81 -24.93 -0.41
C THR A 6 8.68 -24.81 0.61
N ILE A 7 7.93 -23.68 0.63
CA ILE A 7 6.83 -23.52 1.57
C ILE A 7 5.76 -24.59 1.33
N GLU A 8 5.24 -25.15 2.42
CA GLU A 8 4.06 -26.01 2.37
C GLU A 8 2.86 -25.23 1.85
N ARG A 9 2.19 -25.76 0.85
CA ARG A 9 1.01 -25.16 0.20
C ARG A 9 -0.15 -26.14 0.21
N SER A 10 -1.36 -25.58 0.05
CA SER A 10 -2.59 -26.33 -0.23
C SER A 10 -3.05 -26.02 -1.66
N PRO A 11 -2.51 -26.70 -2.71
CA PRO A 11 -2.84 -26.36 -4.10
C PRO A 11 -4.34 -26.47 -4.41
N VAL A 12 -5.04 -27.43 -3.79
CA VAL A 12 -6.48 -27.60 -3.93
C VAL A 12 -7.23 -26.43 -3.26
N GLY A 13 -6.84 -26.07 -2.04
CA GLY A 13 -7.41 -24.93 -1.33
C GLY A 13 -7.16 -23.60 -2.05
N GLU A 14 -5.92 -23.38 -2.51
CA GLU A 14 -5.59 -22.20 -3.33
C GLU A 14 -6.43 -22.18 -4.62
N SER A 15 -6.54 -23.32 -5.33
CA SER A 15 -7.30 -23.42 -6.59
C SER A 15 -8.80 -23.16 -6.42
N ASN A 16 -9.33 -23.37 -5.22
CA ASN A 16 -10.71 -23.06 -4.87
C ASN A 16 -10.89 -21.61 -4.40
N THR A 17 -9.81 -20.87 -4.17
CA THR A 17 -9.88 -19.47 -3.75
C THR A 17 -9.98 -18.55 -4.96
N ILE A 18 -10.99 -17.67 -4.94
CA ILE A 18 -11.28 -16.71 -6.01
C ILE A 18 -11.01 -15.30 -5.50
N ILE A 19 -10.13 -14.57 -6.20
CA ILE A 19 -9.73 -13.22 -5.81
C ILE A 19 -10.29 -12.24 -6.85
N GLY A 20 -11.19 -11.37 -6.41
CA GLY A 20 -11.68 -10.24 -7.17
C GLY A 20 -10.68 -9.09 -7.14
N VAL A 21 -10.18 -8.65 -8.29
CA VAL A 21 -9.28 -7.50 -8.42
C VAL A 21 -10.04 -6.35 -9.07
N ILE A 22 -10.28 -5.29 -8.30
CA ILE A 22 -10.94 -4.06 -8.77
C ILE A 22 -9.85 -3.05 -9.10
N ASP A 23 -9.55 -2.84 -10.41
CA ASP A 23 -8.40 -2.04 -10.86
C ASP A 23 -8.54 -1.57 -12.33
N SER A 24 -7.43 -1.37 -13.05
CA SER A 24 -7.35 -0.90 -14.44
C SER A 24 -7.51 -1.99 -15.51
N GLY A 25 -7.79 -3.24 -15.13
CA GLY A 25 -7.91 -4.37 -16.04
C GLY A 25 -6.77 -5.38 -15.92
N ILE A 26 -6.54 -6.18 -16.97
CA ILE A 26 -5.51 -7.22 -16.99
C ILE A 26 -5.00 -7.46 -18.42
N TRP A 27 -3.74 -7.87 -18.57
CA TRP A 27 -3.16 -8.38 -19.81
C TRP A 27 -3.15 -9.90 -19.80
N PRO A 28 -4.15 -10.57 -20.42
CA PRO A 28 -4.37 -12.01 -20.26
C PRO A 28 -3.29 -12.88 -20.91
N GLU A 29 -2.55 -12.36 -21.90
CA GLU A 29 -1.49 -13.08 -22.59
C GLU A 29 -0.17 -13.15 -21.82
N SER A 30 -0.06 -12.50 -20.66
CA SER A 30 1.11 -12.66 -19.80
C SER A 30 1.26 -14.11 -19.34
N GLU A 31 2.46 -14.65 -19.38
CA GLU A 31 2.79 -16.00 -18.86
C GLU A 31 2.37 -16.16 -17.38
N SER A 32 2.35 -15.05 -16.62
CA SER A 32 1.83 -15.02 -15.25
C SER A 32 0.38 -15.48 -15.14
N PHE A 33 -0.39 -15.46 -16.21
CA PHE A 33 -1.82 -15.82 -16.21
C PHE A 33 -2.14 -17.05 -17.06
N SER A 34 -1.15 -17.84 -17.44
CA SER A 34 -1.36 -19.17 -18.04
C SER A 34 -2.22 -20.02 -17.11
N ASP A 35 -3.13 -20.80 -17.67
CA ASP A 35 -3.96 -21.75 -16.92
C ASP A 35 -3.46 -23.19 -16.98
N GLU A 36 -2.25 -23.38 -17.47
CA GLU A 36 -1.59 -24.69 -17.53
C GLU A 36 -1.50 -25.31 -16.14
N GLY A 37 -1.86 -26.57 -16.02
CA GLY A 37 -1.88 -27.31 -14.76
C GLY A 37 -3.03 -26.99 -13.81
N LEU A 38 -3.88 -26.00 -14.11
CA LEU A 38 -5.06 -25.69 -13.30
C LEU A 38 -6.23 -26.63 -13.62
N GLY A 39 -6.90 -27.12 -12.58
CA GLY A 39 -8.14 -27.90 -12.66
C GLY A 39 -9.34 -27.08 -13.15
N PRO A 40 -10.57 -27.63 -13.05
CA PRO A 40 -11.78 -26.92 -13.43
C PRO A 40 -12.01 -25.65 -12.60
N ILE A 41 -12.85 -24.76 -13.11
CA ILE A 41 -13.31 -23.56 -12.38
C ILE A 41 -14.09 -24.02 -11.14
N PRO A 42 -13.90 -23.40 -9.96
CA PRO A 42 -14.64 -23.74 -8.75
C PRO A 42 -16.16 -23.66 -8.93
N GLU A 43 -16.89 -24.68 -8.46
CA GLU A 43 -18.36 -24.77 -8.61
C GLU A 43 -19.11 -23.60 -7.95
N LYS A 44 -18.53 -22.97 -6.94
CA LYS A 44 -19.12 -21.79 -6.28
C LYS A 44 -19.10 -20.52 -7.13
N TRP A 45 -18.31 -20.48 -8.21
CA TRP A 45 -18.21 -19.34 -9.10
C TRP A 45 -19.51 -19.12 -9.86
N LYS A 46 -20.08 -17.92 -9.81
CA LYS A 46 -21.34 -17.52 -10.46
C LYS A 46 -21.17 -16.40 -11.48
N GLY A 47 -19.94 -15.88 -11.59
CA GLY A 47 -19.66 -14.78 -12.50
C GLY A 47 -19.46 -15.21 -13.93
N GLU A 48 -19.12 -14.27 -14.76
CA GLU A 48 -19.04 -14.44 -16.21
C GLU A 48 -17.84 -13.73 -16.83
N CYS A 49 -17.49 -14.12 -18.05
CA CYS A 49 -16.47 -13.48 -18.86
C CYS A 49 -17.10 -12.48 -19.82
N ARG A 50 -17.12 -11.20 -19.44
CA ARG A 50 -17.55 -10.06 -20.27
C ARG A 50 -16.39 -9.09 -20.51
N GLY A 51 -15.26 -9.61 -20.97
CA GLY A 51 -14.03 -8.84 -21.15
C GLY A 51 -13.97 -7.96 -22.40
N GLY A 52 -14.98 -8.01 -23.28
CA GLY A 52 -14.98 -7.36 -24.58
C GLY A 52 -14.64 -8.31 -25.74
N THR A 53 -14.65 -7.81 -26.98
CA THR A 53 -14.48 -8.63 -28.20
C THR A 53 -13.11 -9.28 -28.31
N ASP A 54 -12.09 -8.65 -27.74
CA ASP A 54 -10.67 -9.09 -27.84
C ASP A 54 -10.18 -9.72 -26.55
N PHE A 55 -11.07 -10.21 -25.69
CA PHE A 55 -10.72 -10.78 -24.40
C PHE A 55 -11.36 -12.15 -24.20
N THR A 56 -10.54 -13.13 -23.83
CA THR A 56 -10.98 -14.48 -23.51
C THR A 56 -10.51 -14.86 -22.11
N CYS A 57 -11.43 -15.30 -21.26
CA CYS A 57 -11.08 -15.90 -19.97
C CYS A 57 -10.51 -17.31 -20.17
N ASN A 58 -9.80 -17.77 -19.16
CA ASN A 58 -9.24 -19.10 -19.07
C ASN A 58 -9.52 -19.68 -17.67
N ARG A 59 -8.89 -20.79 -17.30
CA ARG A 59 -9.08 -21.37 -15.96
C ARG A 59 -8.34 -20.60 -14.86
N LYS A 60 -7.47 -19.63 -15.20
CA LYS A 60 -6.78 -18.72 -14.28
C LYS A 60 -7.57 -17.43 -14.07
N ILE A 61 -7.92 -16.77 -15.16
CA ILE A 61 -8.79 -15.59 -15.19
C ILE A 61 -10.18 -16.09 -15.51
N ILE A 62 -10.99 -16.37 -14.47
CA ILE A 62 -12.30 -17.00 -14.62
C ILE A 62 -13.45 -16.00 -14.81
N GLY A 63 -13.22 -14.72 -14.51
CA GLY A 63 -14.15 -13.63 -14.63
C GLY A 63 -13.52 -12.35 -15.12
N ALA A 64 -14.27 -11.58 -15.90
CA ALA A 64 -13.82 -10.31 -16.45
C ALA A 64 -15.00 -9.39 -16.73
N ARG A 65 -14.98 -8.15 -16.21
CA ARG A 65 -15.97 -7.11 -16.48
C ARG A 65 -15.29 -5.75 -16.60
N SER A 66 -15.71 -4.94 -17.59
CA SER A 66 -15.36 -3.53 -17.70
C SER A 66 -16.56 -2.65 -17.43
N TYR A 67 -16.38 -1.60 -16.63
CA TYR A 67 -17.38 -0.58 -16.35
C TYR A 67 -17.13 0.70 -17.14
N ILE A 68 -16.02 0.74 -17.87
CA ILE A 68 -15.66 1.83 -18.77
C ILE A 68 -16.42 1.65 -20.08
N MET A 69 -17.21 2.65 -20.45
CA MET A 69 -18.10 2.57 -21.62
C MET A 69 -17.32 2.34 -22.91
N GLY A 70 -17.65 1.25 -23.63
CA GLY A 70 -17.03 0.91 -24.91
C GLY A 70 -15.61 0.35 -24.82
N ASP A 71 -15.10 0.07 -23.60
CA ASP A 71 -13.73 -0.40 -23.39
C ASP A 71 -13.70 -1.90 -23.03
N SER A 72 -12.59 -2.53 -23.39
CA SER A 72 -12.26 -3.90 -23.03
C SER A 72 -11.66 -3.96 -21.61
N VAL A 73 -11.71 -5.15 -20.98
CA VAL A 73 -10.99 -5.42 -19.71
C VAL A 73 -9.46 -5.38 -19.88
N ARG A 74 -8.97 -5.31 -21.12
CA ARG A 74 -7.54 -5.19 -21.38
C ARG A 74 -6.97 -3.98 -20.65
N ASP A 75 -5.80 -4.20 -20.04
CA ASP A 75 -5.13 -3.20 -19.22
C ASP A 75 -4.25 -2.32 -20.11
N THR A 76 -4.65 -1.07 -20.31
CA THR A 76 -3.88 -0.06 -21.04
C THR A 76 -2.97 0.76 -20.12
N LYS A 77 -3.17 0.64 -18.79
CA LYS A 77 -2.42 1.36 -17.75
C LYS A 77 -1.31 0.53 -17.10
N GLY A 78 -1.44 -0.81 -17.17
CA GLY A 78 -0.49 -1.78 -16.65
C GLY A 78 -0.59 -2.04 -15.15
N HIS A 79 -1.29 -1.20 -14.38
CA HIS A 79 -1.38 -1.31 -12.94
C HIS A 79 -2.15 -2.57 -12.51
N GLY A 80 -3.32 -2.84 -13.09
CA GLY A 80 -4.13 -4.01 -12.78
C GLY A 80 -3.43 -5.33 -13.11
N THR A 81 -2.68 -5.38 -14.22
CA THR A 81 -1.82 -6.52 -14.60
C THR A 81 -0.74 -6.77 -13.54
N HIS A 82 -0.06 -5.69 -13.13
CA HIS A 82 1.01 -5.75 -12.14
C HIS A 82 0.51 -6.31 -10.81
N VAL A 83 -0.56 -5.74 -10.27
CA VAL A 83 -1.13 -6.16 -9.00
C VAL A 83 -1.74 -7.57 -9.07
N SER A 84 -2.42 -7.94 -10.17
CA SER A 84 -2.97 -9.29 -10.36
C SER A 84 -1.89 -10.36 -10.35
N SER A 85 -0.72 -10.09 -10.94
CA SER A 85 0.40 -11.03 -10.94
C SER A 85 1.08 -11.16 -9.58
N ILE A 86 1.10 -10.11 -8.75
CA ILE A 86 1.60 -10.18 -7.37
C ILE A 86 0.73 -11.12 -6.53
N VAL A 87 -0.59 -11.06 -6.66
CA VAL A 87 -1.45 -11.91 -5.84
C VAL A 87 -1.45 -13.35 -6.31
N ALA A 88 -1.62 -13.61 -7.62
CA ALA A 88 -1.88 -14.96 -8.12
C ALA A 88 -1.13 -15.33 -9.40
N GLY A 89 -0.10 -14.58 -9.80
CA GLY A 89 0.72 -14.92 -10.98
C GLY A 89 1.37 -16.30 -10.85
N ASN A 90 1.43 -17.04 -11.96
CA ASN A 90 2.19 -18.28 -12.05
C ASN A 90 3.69 -18.02 -11.87
N GLN A 91 4.44 -19.07 -11.67
CA GLN A 91 5.89 -19.02 -11.68
C GLN A 91 6.40 -18.81 -13.10
N VAL A 92 7.13 -17.70 -13.33
CA VAL A 92 7.75 -17.35 -14.60
C VAL A 92 9.24 -17.16 -14.39
N TYR A 93 10.03 -17.90 -15.16
CA TYR A 93 11.50 -17.86 -15.10
C TYR A 93 12.04 -16.69 -15.91
N GLU A 94 13.25 -16.25 -15.59
CA GLU A 94 13.97 -15.16 -16.28
C GLU A 94 13.19 -13.82 -16.35
N ALA A 95 12.21 -13.65 -15.46
CA ALA A 95 11.51 -12.38 -15.34
C ALA A 95 12.47 -11.29 -14.89
N SER A 96 12.46 -10.16 -15.59
CA SER A 96 13.33 -9.00 -15.30
C SER A 96 12.78 -7.73 -15.92
N TYR A 97 13.23 -6.59 -15.44
CA TYR A 97 13.07 -5.32 -16.13
C TYR A 97 14.35 -5.03 -16.91
N TYR A 98 14.40 -5.41 -18.20
CA TYR A 98 15.60 -5.31 -19.04
C TYR A 98 16.86 -5.91 -18.39
N GLY A 99 16.74 -7.06 -17.70
CA GLY A 99 17.81 -7.73 -16.98
C GLY A 99 18.10 -7.15 -15.58
N ILE A 100 17.36 -6.14 -15.12
CA ILE A 100 17.41 -5.68 -13.73
C ILE A 100 16.51 -6.56 -12.88
N ALA A 101 17.01 -6.98 -11.70
CA ALA A 101 16.32 -7.89 -10.77
C ALA A 101 15.86 -9.22 -11.42
N GLU A 102 16.64 -9.75 -12.34
CA GLU A 102 16.36 -11.01 -13.02
C GLU A 102 16.21 -12.16 -12.02
N GLY A 103 15.21 -12.99 -12.26
CA GLY A 103 14.93 -14.14 -11.42
C GLY A 103 13.59 -14.80 -11.76
N ILE A 104 12.98 -15.43 -10.74
CA ILE A 104 11.70 -16.09 -10.86
C ILE A 104 10.63 -15.17 -10.31
N ALA A 105 9.72 -14.67 -11.16
CA ALA A 105 8.51 -14.00 -10.71
C ALA A 105 7.44 -15.02 -10.35
N ARG A 106 6.74 -14.81 -9.23
CA ARG A 106 5.65 -15.68 -8.77
C ARG A 106 4.72 -14.92 -7.84
N GLY A 107 3.42 -15.03 -8.05
CA GLY A 107 2.42 -14.53 -7.11
C GLY A 107 2.42 -15.27 -5.77
N GLY A 108 1.80 -14.67 -4.78
CA GLY A 108 1.76 -15.27 -3.44
C GLY A 108 0.93 -16.57 -3.39
N VAL A 109 -0.14 -16.68 -4.19
CA VAL A 109 -0.99 -17.89 -4.35
C VAL A 109 -1.18 -18.24 -5.82
N PRO A 110 -0.18 -18.87 -6.44
CA PRO A 110 -0.15 -19.08 -7.89
C PRO A 110 -1.24 -20.01 -8.42
N SER A 111 -1.88 -20.81 -7.58
CA SER A 111 -3.00 -21.67 -7.99
C SER A 111 -4.37 -21.00 -7.85
N ALA A 112 -4.48 -19.86 -7.19
CA ALA A 112 -5.76 -19.15 -7.01
C ALA A 112 -6.32 -18.60 -8.34
N ARG A 113 -7.63 -18.36 -8.35
CA ARG A 113 -8.36 -17.84 -9.50
C ARG A 113 -8.52 -16.33 -9.40
N LEU A 114 -8.58 -15.69 -10.56
CA LEU A 114 -8.77 -14.24 -10.68
C LEU A 114 -10.11 -13.92 -11.33
N ALA A 115 -10.82 -12.97 -10.75
CA ALA A 115 -11.95 -12.27 -11.35
C ALA A 115 -11.59 -10.78 -11.43
N VAL A 116 -11.62 -10.20 -12.61
CA VAL A 116 -11.13 -8.85 -12.88
C VAL A 116 -12.27 -7.90 -13.16
N TYR A 117 -12.27 -6.79 -12.44
CA TYR A 117 -13.28 -5.73 -12.50
C TYR A 117 -12.59 -4.41 -12.85
N LYS A 118 -12.61 -4.03 -14.14
CA LYS A 118 -11.96 -2.80 -14.61
C LYS A 118 -12.85 -1.61 -14.34
N VAL A 119 -12.40 -0.73 -13.43
CA VAL A 119 -13.11 0.49 -13.02
C VAL A 119 -12.29 1.76 -13.28
N CYS A 120 -11.03 1.63 -13.68
CA CYS A 120 -10.15 2.76 -13.95
C CYS A 120 -9.83 2.84 -15.44
N ASP A 121 -10.00 4.05 -16.01
CA ASP A 121 -9.46 4.44 -17.31
C ASP A 121 -8.07 5.09 -17.17
N GLU A 122 -7.60 5.78 -18.20
CA GLU A 122 -6.30 6.47 -18.20
C GLU A 122 -6.25 7.63 -17.19
N VAL A 123 -7.39 8.19 -16.80
CA VAL A 123 -7.48 9.43 -16.03
C VAL A 123 -7.96 9.21 -14.59
N SER A 124 -9.00 8.40 -14.42
CA SER A 124 -9.72 8.27 -13.14
C SER A 124 -10.29 6.87 -12.89
N CYS A 125 -10.77 6.67 -11.66
CA CYS A 125 -11.57 5.53 -11.26
C CYS A 125 -12.88 6.07 -10.67
N GLU A 126 -13.96 5.92 -11.40
CA GLU A 126 -15.23 6.54 -11.05
C GLU A 126 -15.93 5.85 -9.86
N VAL A 127 -16.49 6.64 -8.95
CA VAL A 127 -17.20 6.15 -7.75
C VAL A 127 -18.31 5.16 -8.11
N ARG A 128 -19.09 5.47 -9.15
CA ARG A 128 -20.17 4.63 -9.65
C ARG A 128 -19.68 3.25 -10.07
N ASP A 129 -18.56 3.21 -10.77
CA ASP A 129 -18.00 1.99 -11.34
C ASP A 129 -17.36 1.12 -10.24
N ILE A 130 -16.74 1.74 -9.25
CA ILE A 130 -16.25 1.06 -8.05
C ILE A 130 -17.41 0.39 -7.29
N MET A 131 -18.51 1.11 -7.03
CA MET A 131 -19.68 0.57 -6.33
C MET A 131 -20.26 -0.63 -7.07
N LYS A 132 -20.44 -0.50 -8.39
CA LYS A 132 -20.97 -1.58 -9.22
C LYS A 132 -20.04 -2.79 -9.27
N ALA A 133 -18.72 -2.58 -9.28
CA ALA A 133 -17.74 -3.66 -9.22
C ALA A 133 -17.81 -4.44 -7.89
N PHE A 134 -18.06 -3.76 -6.76
CA PHE A 134 -18.32 -4.44 -5.49
C PHE A 134 -19.59 -5.30 -5.55
N ASP A 135 -20.69 -4.75 -6.05
CA ASP A 135 -21.96 -5.49 -6.18
C ASP A 135 -21.79 -6.75 -7.04
N ASP A 136 -21.14 -6.62 -8.19
CA ASP A 136 -20.88 -7.74 -9.09
C ASP A 136 -19.89 -8.75 -8.47
N ALA A 137 -18.80 -8.32 -7.84
CA ALA A 137 -17.84 -9.21 -7.20
C ALA A 137 -18.48 -10.04 -6.06
N ILE A 138 -19.34 -9.40 -5.25
CA ILE A 138 -20.11 -10.07 -4.20
C ILE A 138 -21.07 -11.11 -4.81
N SER A 139 -21.80 -10.74 -5.87
CA SER A 139 -22.75 -11.61 -6.55
C SER A 139 -22.07 -12.78 -7.28
N ASP A 140 -20.91 -12.54 -7.87
CA ASP A 140 -20.11 -13.52 -8.60
C ASP A 140 -19.49 -14.57 -7.65
N GLY A 141 -19.39 -14.27 -6.35
CA GLY A 141 -18.95 -15.21 -5.31
C GLY A 141 -17.44 -15.29 -5.17
N VAL A 142 -16.74 -14.15 -5.17
CA VAL A 142 -15.32 -14.10 -4.81
C VAL A 142 -15.11 -14.31 -3.30
N ASP A 143 -13.95 -14.77 -2.88
CA ASP A 143 -13.58 -14.94 -1.46
C ASP A 143 -12.89 -13.71 -0.89
N ILE A 144 -12.12 -13.03 -1.73
CA ILE A 144 -11.35 -11.84 -1.37
C ILE A 144 -11.58 -10.78 -2.45
N ILE A 145 -11.83 -9.55 -2.03
CA ILE A 145 -11.75 -8.37 -2.90
C ILE A 145 -10.46 -7.63 -2.58
N SER A 146 -9.61 -7.45 -3.60
CA SER A 146 -8.43 -6.60 -3.50
C SER A 146 -8.65 -5.33 -4.29
N ILE A 147 -8.46 -4.18 -3.63
CA ILE A 147 -8.64 -2.88 -4.25
C ILE A 147 -7.44 -1.98 -3.96
N SER A 148 -6.64 -1.73 -5.00
CA SER A 148 -5.44 -0.90 -4.92
C SER A 148 -5.70 0.54 -5.37
N ILE A 149 -6.90 1.01 -5.06
CA ILE A 149 -7.39 2.35 -5.37
C ILE A 149 -7.59 3.11 -4.06
N GLY A 150 -7.23 4.37 -4.05
CA GLY A 150 -7.44 5.27 -2.91
C GLY A 150 -7.44 6.71 -3.37
N GLN A 151 -8.01 7.58 -2.53
CA GLN A 151 -7.95 9.02 -2.71
C GLN A 151 -6.73 9.56 -1.97
N ASP A 152 -6.14 10.67 -2.44
CA ASP A 152 -5.03 11.36 -1.75
C ASP A 152 -5.45 11.97 -0.40
N VAL A 153 -6.75 12.14 -0.21
CA VAL A 153 -7.34 12.67 1.01
C VAL A 153 -8.35 11.67 1.57
N PRO A 154 -8.21 11.26 2.84
CA PRO A 154 -9.18 10.37 3.48
C PRO A 154 -10.60 10.92 3.47
N THR A 155 -11.57 10.08 3.11
CA THR A 155 -13.00 10.39 3.02
C THR A 155 -13.74 9.83 4.23
N ARG A 156 -14.90 10.40 4.58
CA ARG A 156 -15.76 9.85 5.63
C ARG A 156 -16.28 8.47 5.21
N ILE A 157 -16.30 7.52 6.13
CA ILE A 157 -16.70 6.12 5.87
C ILE A 157 -18.09 6.03 5.22
N THR A 158 -19.03 6.88 5.62
CA THR A 158 -20.40 6.91 5.09
C THR A 158 -20.51 7.47 3.66
N SER A 159 -19.45 8.05 3.12
CA SER A 159 -19.37 8.58 1.76
C SER A 159 -18.21 8.00 0.96
N ASP A 160 -17.47 7.07 1.52
CA ASP A 160 -16.40 6.33 0.84
C ASP A 160 -17.00 5.11 0.13
N PRO A 161 -16.99 5.06 -1.22
CA PRO A 161 -17.58 3.93 -1.97
C PRO A 161 -16.91 2.60 -1.63
N ILE A 162 -15.60 2.62 -1.33
CA ILE A 162 -14.86 1.40 -0.96
C ILE A 162 -15.31 0.93 0.43
N ALA A 163 -15.47 1.83 1.39
CA ALA A 163 -15.94 1.48 2.73
C ALA A 163 -17.37 0.93 2.70
N ILE A 164 -18.25 1.50 1.87
CA ILE A 164 -19.64 1.03 1.69
C ILE A 164 -19.65 -0.36 1.04
N GLY A 165 -18.98 -0.53 -0.10
CA GLY A 165 -18.90 -1.81 -0.80
C GLY A 165 -18.28 -2.92 0.07
N ALA A 166 -17.20 -2.60 0.79
CA ALA A 166 -16.55 -3.52 1.72
C ALA A 166 -17.44 -3.91 2.91
N PHE A 167 -18.35 -3.02 3.36
CA PHE A 167 -19.34 -3.34 4.39
C PHE A 167 -20.32 -4.42 3.89
N HIS A 168 -20.81 -4.30 2.66
CA HIS A 168 -21.67 -5.33 2.07
C HIS A 168 -20.90 -6.64 1.80
N ALA A 169 -19.62 -6.54 1.42
CA ALA A 169 -18.76 -7.70 1.21
C ALA A 169 -18.56 -8.51 2.50
N ILE A 170 -18.24 -7.84 3.63
CA ILE A 170 -18.03 -8.52 4.92
C ILE A 170 -19.28 -9.25 5.41
N GLN A 171 -20.49 -8.71 5.17
CA GLN A 171 -21.77 -9.34 5.45
C GLN A 171 -22.02 -10.63 4.64
N LYS A 172 -21.25 -10.85 3.58
CA LYS A 172 -21.25 -12.06 2.76
C LYS A 172 -20.03 -12.95 2.98
N GLY A 173 -19.27 -12.68 4.03
CA GLY A 173 -18.07 -13.46 4.36
C GLY A 173 -16.88 -13.18 3.43
N ILE A 174 -16.87 -12.05 2.71
CA ILE A 174 -15.82 -11.68 1.77
C ILE A 174 -14.87 -10.66 2.41
N LEU A 175 -13.58 -10.97 2.43
CA LEU A 175 -12.54 -10.07 2.95
C LEU A 175 -12.18 -9.00 1.91
N THR A 176 -12.29 -7.72 2.30
CA THR A 176 -11.75 -6.62 1.47
C THR A 176 -10.38 -6.18 1.97
N VAL A 177 -9.37 -6.25 1.09
CA VAL A 177 -8.00 -5.76 1.33
C VAL A 177 -7.79 -4.49 0.52
N GLN A 178 -7.37 -3.40 1.17
CA GLN A 178 -7.20 -2.09 0.55
C GLN A 178 -5.81 -1.50 0.83
N ALA A 179 -5.23 -0.84 -0.17
CA ALA A 179 -4.03 -0.03 -0.03
C ALA A 179 -4.26 1.14 0.94
N ALA A 180 -3.30 1.40 1.85
CA ALA A 180 -3.39 2.50 2.83
C ALA A 180 -3.24 3.90 2.21
N GLY A 181 -2.79 3.99 0.95
CA GLY A 181 -2.54 5.23 0.21
C GLY A 181 -1.08 5.65 0.19
N ASN A 182 -0.74 6.57 -0.72
CA ASN A 182 0.63 6.99 -1.02
C ASN A 182 0.88 8.48 -0.66
N ALA A 183 0.14 9.02 0.33
CA ALA A 183 0.25 10.42 0.77
C ALA A 183 1.12 10.62 2.03
N GLY A 184 2.00 9.64 2.35
CA GLY A 184 2.97 9.71 3.44
C GLY A 184 4.13 10.68 3.16
N PRO A 185 4.95 10.96 4.16
CA PRO A 185 4.87 10.50 5.56
C PRO A 185 3.92 11.33 6.45
N ARG A 186 3.02 12.12 5.84
CA ARG A 186 2.11 12.98 6.58
C ARG A 186 1.15 12.17 7.45
N LEU A 187 1.08 12.47 8.75
CA LEU A 187 0.08 11.90 9.66
C LEU A 187 -1.34 12.22 9.20
N PHE A 188 -2.30 11.38 9.56
CA PHE A 188 -3.71 11.50 9.16
C PHE A 188 -3.95 11.39 7.64
N SER A 189 -3.07 10.74 6.91
CA SER A 189 -3.18 10.54 5.47
C SER A 189 -3.72 9.16 5.07
N VAL A 190 -3.79 8.21 6.02
CA VAL A 190 -4.26 6.84 5.77
C VAL A 190 -5.68 6.80 5.21
N THR A 191 -5.88 6.01 4.17
CA THR A 191 -7.19 5.66 3.58
C THR A 191 -7.58 4.23 3.96
N GLY A 192 -8.77 3.77 3.57
CA GLY A 192 -9.23 2.42 3.93
C GLY A 192 -9.41 2.25 5.44
N VAL A 193 -10.00 3.25 6.11
CA VAL A 193 -10.04 3.33 7.58
C VAL A 193 -11.20 2.58 8.23
N ALA A 194 -12.13 2.03 7.45
CA ALA A 194 -13.26 1.28 8.00
C ALA A 194 -12.77 0.00 8.73
N PRO A 195 -13.40 -0.36 9.87
CA PRO A 195 -12.97 -1.52 10.66
C PRO A 195 -13.00 -2.85 9.92
N TRP A 196 -13.94 -3.00 8.99
CA TRP A 196 -14.13 -4.20 8.16
C TRP A 196 -13.17 -4.27 6.94
N ILE A 197 -12.40 -3.24 6.67
CA ILE A 197 -11.35 -3.23 5.64
C ILE A 197 -10.02 -3.66 6.25
N PHE A 198 -9.25 -4.46 5.53
CA PHE A 198 -7.86 -4.78 5.85
C PHE A 198 -6.94 -3.78 5.13
N SER A 199 -6.50 -2.74 5.83
CA SER A 199 -5.70 -1.63 5.30
C SER A 199 -4.20 -1.93 5.37
N VAL A 200 -3.48 -1.74 4.26
CA VAL A 200 -2.10 -2.21 4.10
C VAL A 200 -1.14 -1.08 3.78
N ALA A 201 -0.13 -0.90 4.64
CA ALA A 201 1.03 -0.04 4.40
C ALA A 201 2.11 -0.74 3.57
N ALA A 202 2.99 0.04 2.95
CA ALA A 202 4.11 -0.45 2.17
C ALA A 202 5.43 -0.39 2.93
N SER A 203 6.23 -1.46 2.84
CA SER A 203 7.63 -1.50 3.26
C SER A 203 8.55 -1.89 2.12
N ASN A 204 9.84 -1.61 2.27
CA ASN A 204 10.86 -2.15 1.38
C ASN A 204 11.13 -3.65 1.65
N THR A 205 11.92 -4.24 0.76
CA THR A 205 12.38 -5.63 0.87
C THR A 205 13.89 -5.66 1.16
N ASP A 206 14.45 -6.85 1.35
CA ASP A 206 15.89 -7.10 1.46
C ASP A 206 16.69 -6.84 0.17
N ARG A 207 16.00 -6.33 -0.87
CA ARG A 207 16.58 -5.87 -2.13
C ARG A 207 16.32 -4.38 -2.30
N ARG A 208 17.31 -3.63 -2.81
CA ARG A 208 17.15 -2.27 -3.33
C ARG A 208 17.84 -2.12 -4.68
N ILE A 209 17.34 -1.22 -5.49
CA ILE A 209 17.86 -0.96 -6.82
C ILE A 209 18.59 0.38 -6.82
N ILE A 210 19.84 0.34 -7.28
CA ILE A 210 20.71 1.51 -7.33
C ILE A 210 21.36 1.64 -8.70
N ASN A 211 21.80 2.83 -9.03
CA ASN A 211 22.77 3.06 -10.10
C ASN A 211 23.99 3.82 -9.57
N LYS A 212 25.05 3.84 -10.36
CA LYS A 212 26.28 4.53 -10.00
C LYS A 212 26.52 5.72 -10.93
N LEU A 213 26.91 6.84 -10.33
CA LEU A 213 27.34 8.03 -11.05
C LEU A 213 28.85 8.14 -10.90
N LEU A 214 29.58 8.02 -11.99
CA LEU A 214 31.02 8.26 -12.04
C LEU A 214 31.28 9.68 -12.53
N LEU A 215 31.84 10.51 -11.69
CA LEU A 215 32.28 11.87 -12.04
C LEU A 215 33.67 11.85 -12.71
N GLY A 216 33.98 12.83 -13.56
CA GLY A 216 35.25 12.91 -14.28
C GLY A 216 36.49 13.13 -13.39
N ASP A 217 36.34 13.32 -12.08
CA ASP A 217 37.43 13.30 -11.10
C ASP A 217 37.66 11.92 -10.47
N GLY A 218 36.91 10.91 -10.91
CA GLY A 218 36.96 9.54 -10.40
C GLY A 218 36.03 9.25 -9.22
N SER A 219 35.30 10.23 -8.70
CA SER A 219 34.35 10.04 -7.59
C SER A 219 33.16 9.19 -8.06
N ILE A 220 32.74 8.22 -7.23
CA ILE A 220 31.59 7.35 -7.47
C ILE A 220 30.52 7.67 -6.43
N LEU A 221 29.31 8.01 -6.91
CA LEU A 221 28.14 8.27 -6.07
C LEU A 221 27.06 7.24 -6.36
N GLU A 222 26.27 6.91 -5.34
CA GLU A 222 25.15 5.98 -5.45
C GLU A 222 23.85 6.76 -5.65
N GLY A 223 23.14 6.46 -6.75
CA GLY A 223 21.83 7.03 -7.07
C GLY A 223 20.71 6.01 -6.87
N ALA A 224 19.55 6.50 -6.46
CA ALA A 224 18.32 5.72 -6.32
C ALA A 224 17.44 5.90 -7.56
N SER A 225 17.67 5.11 -8.61
CA SER A 225 16.80 5.07 -9.79
C SER A 225 16.84 3.70 -10.46
N ILE A 226 15.79 3.39 -11.23
CA ILE A 226 15.69 2.19 -12.05
C ILE A 226 16.06 2.57 -13.49
N ASN A 227 17.34 2.56 -13.79
CA ASN A 227 17.89 2.91 -15.08
C ASN A 227 18.19 1.65 -15.90
N ALA A 228 17.37 1.35 -16.90
CA ALA A 228 17.57 0.23 -17.82
C ALA A 228 18.38 0.60 -19.07
N PHE A 229 18.69 1.86 -19.28
CA PHE A 229 19.44 2.31 -20.45
C PHE A 229 20.87 1.72 -20.42
N PRO A 230 21.43 1.36 -21.60
CA PRO A 230 22.80 0.88 -21.67
C PRO A 230 23.77 1.91 -21.06
N SER A 231 24.70 1.43 -20.26
CA SER A 231 25.77 2.29 -19.76
C SER A 231 26.64 2.77 -20.92
N SER A 232 26.74 4.07 -21.13
CA SER A 232 27.75 4.60 -22.02
C SER A 232 29.14 4.21 -21.51
N GLN A 233 30.05 3.82 -22.40
CA GLN A 233 31.46 3.63 -22.05
C GLN A 233 32.16 4.96 -21.77
N GLU A 234 31.62 6.05 -22.31
CA GLU A 234 32.22 7.40 -22.26
C GLU A 234 31.52 8.28 -21.22
N GLU A 235 32.29 9.13 -20.58
CA GLU A 235 31.79 10.21 -19.75
C GLU A 235 31.27 11.33 -20.64
N VAL A 236 30.08 11.84 -20.34
CA VAL A 236 29.43 12.91 -21.13
C VAL A 236 29.41 14.23 -20.35
N PRO A 237 29.31 15.38 -21.04
CA PRO A 237 29.30 16.67 -20.36
C PRO A 237 28.18 16.80 -19.34
N LEU A 238 28.53 17.36 -18.17
CA LEU A 238 27.59 17.68 -17.09
C LEU A 238 27.33 19.19 -17.08
N VAL A 239 26.08 19.61 -17.07
CA VAL A 239 25.69 21.01 -16.90
C VAL A 239 24.71 21.17 -15.75
N TYR A 240 24.82 22.27 -15.00
CA TYR A 240 23.88 22.59 -13.94
C TYR A 240 22.72 23.43 -14.48
N GLY A 241 21.51 23.20 -13.95
CA GLY A 241 20.30 23.90 -14.36
C GLY A 241 20.40 25.43 -14.44
N ARG A 242 21.25 26.06 -13.61
CA ARG A 242 21.53 27.50 -13.71
C ARG A 242 22.10 27.94 -15.08
N GLN A 243 22.75 27.02 -15.78
CA GLN A 243 23.50 27.27 -17.01
C GLN A 243 22.73 26.84 -18.27
N VAL A 244 21.50 26.32 -18.13
CA VAL A 244 20.70 25.77 -19.24
C VAL A 244 19.66 26.75 -19.80
N THR A 245 19.82 28.02 -19.49
CA THR A 245 18.83 29.06 -19.85
C THR A 245 19.46 30.23 -20.58
N SER A 246 18.72 30.76 -21.55
CA SER A 246 18.97 32.06 -22.19
C SER A 246 17.92 33.11 -21.79
N THR A 247 16.85 32.70 -21.07
CA THR A 247 15.66 33.54 -20.84
C THR A 247 15.28 33.74 -19.38
N CYS A 248 15.67 32.83 -18.48
CA CYS A 248 15.33 32.88 -17.04
C CYS A 248 16.50 33.34 -16.19
N SER A 249 16.19 33.78 -14.96
CA SER A 249 17.22 33.96 -13.95
C SER A 249 17.83 32.61 -13.53
N GLU A 250 19.09 32.61 -13.08
CA GLU A 250 19.76 31.41 -12.57
C GLU A 250 18.98 30.75 -11.41
N ASN A 251 18.29 31.56 -10.58
CA ASN A 251 17.50 31.06 -9.45
C ASN A 251 16.24 30.30 -9.90
N GLU A 252 15.67 30.59 -11.05
CA GLU A 252 14.57 29.83 -11.63
C GLU A 252 15.08 28.63 -12.42
N ALA A 253 16.13 28.86 -13.25
CA ALA A 253 16.68 27.86 -14.13
C ALA A 253 17.26 26.64 -13.40
N ARG A 254 17.78 26.80 -12.18
CA ARG A 254 18.28 25.69 -11.34
C ARG A 254 17.24 24.59 -11.09
N TYR A 255 15.96 24.90 -11.19
CA TYR A 255 14.86 23.92 -11.04
C TYR A 255 14.50 23.24 -12.36
N CYS A 256 15.20 23.55 -13.46
CA CYS A 256 14.95 23.04 -14.79
C CYS A 256 13.48 23.21 -15.22
N LEU A 257 12.90 24.38 -14.93
CA LEU A 257 11.53 24.66 -15.35
C LEU A 257 11.43 24.62 -16.89
N PRO A 258 10.37 24.05 -17.48
CA PRO A 258 10.27 23.87 -18.94
C PRO A 258 10.54 25.13 -19.74
N ARG A 259 10.01 26.28 -19.26
CA ARG A 259 10.22 27.60 -19.90
C ARG A 259 11.65 28.13 -19.86
N CYS A 260 12.49 27.55 -18.97
CA CYS A 260 13.87 27.99 -18.74
C CYS A 260 14.91 27.11 -19.46
N ILE A 261 14.50 26.02 -20.10
CA ILE A 261 15.42 25.10 -20.77
C ILE A 261 15.66 25.56 -22.19
N ASP A 262 16.93 25.84 -22.50
CA ASP A 262 17.39 26.12 -23.88
C ASP A 262 18.00 24.82 -24.45
N ASN A 263 17.38 24.30 -25.51
CA ASN A 263 17.75 23.03 -26.13
C ASN A 263 19.23 22.99 -26.53
N SER A 264 19.76 24.09 -27.08
CA SER A 264 21.17 24.17 -27.50
C SER A 264 22.17 24.05 -26.35
N LEU A 265 21.74 24.35 -25.14
CA LEU A 265 22.56 24.26 -23.91
C LEU A 265 22.51 22.91 -23.24
N VAL A 266 21.46 22.08 -23.50
CA VAL A 266 21.24 20.77 -22.85
C VAL A 266 21.43 19.58 -23.78
N GLU A 267 21.33 19.76 -25.09
CA GLU A 267 21.47 18.68 -26.07
C GLU A 267 22.76 17.89 -25.87
N GLN A 268 22.64 16.54 -25.86
CA GLN A 268 23.74 15.59 -25.64
C GLN A 268 24.50 15.77 -24.32
N LYS A 269 23.85 16.30 -23.26
CA LYS A 269 24.45 16.49 -21.94
C LYS A 269 23.59 15.82 -20.85
N VAL A 270 24.22 15.58 -19.72
CA VAL A 270 23.53 15.29 -18.46
C VAL A 270 23.25 16.60 -17.75
N VAL A 271 22.02 16.81 -17.32
CA VAL A 271 21.57 18.06 -16.66
C VAL A 271 21.33 17.81 -15.18
N MET A 272 21.96 18.57 -14.30
CA MET A 272 21.69 18.54 -12.87
C MET A 272 20.66 19.60 -12.49
N CYS A 273 19.55 19.17 -11.83
CA CYS A 273 18.45 20.04 -11.41
C CYS A 273 18.25 19.99 -9.89
N ASP A 274 17.75 21.08 -9.30
CA ASP A 274 17.43 21.16 -7.86
C ASP A 274 15.99 20.66 -7.53
N LYS A 275 15.25 20.12 -8.52
CA LYS A 275 13.95 19.47 -8.38
C LYS A 275 13.84 18.28 -9.33
N ASN A 276 12.94 17.36 -9.01
CA ASN A 276 12.76 16.09 -9.74
C ASN A 276 11.54 16.06 -10.69
N ASN A 277 10.80 17.13 -10.86
CA ASN A 277 9.49 17.14 -11.52
C ASN A 277 9.46 17.59 -13.00
N HIS A 278 10.61 17.72 -13.66
CA HIS A 278 10.69 18.20 -15.05
C HIS A 278 11.57 17.33 -15.97
N VAL A 279 11.69 16.03 -15.66
CA VAL A 279 12.53 15.08 -16.39
C VAL A 279 12.10 14.95 -17.86
N ASP A 280 10.79 14.92 -18.13
CA ASP A 280 10.23 14.87 -19.48
C ASP A 280 10.68 16.05 -20.34
N SER A 281 10.67 17.25 -19.77
CA SER A 281 11.09 18.47 -20.48
C SER A 281 12.56 18.43 -20.85
N LEU A 282 13.42 17.85 -20.01
CA LEU A 282 14.83 17.64 -20.32
C LEU A 282 15.01 16.65 -21.47
N LYS A 283 14.23 15.55 -21.46
CA LYS A 283 14.25 14.57 -22.55
C LYS A 283 13.84 15.19 -23.88
N VAL A 284 12.75 15.98 -23.87
CA VAL A 284 12.27 16.70 -25.07
C VAL A 284 13.31 17.71 -25.58
N ALA A 285 14.04 18.36 -24.68
CA ALA A 285 15.11 19.30 -25.02
C ALA A 285 16.43 18.63 -25.50
N GLY A 286 16.48 17.29 -25.55
CA GLY A 286 17.64 16.56 -26.06
C GLY A 286 18.70 16.20 -25.02
N ALA A 287 18.39 16.34 -23.70
CA ALA A 287 19.24 15.81 -22.64
C ALA A 287 19.33 14.28 -22.72
N ILE A 288 20.51 13.74 -22.44
CA ILE A 288 20.77 12.29 -22.45
C ILE A 288 20.82 11.67 -21.06
N GLY A 289 20.61 12.45 -20.04
CA GLY A 289 20.49 12.03 -18.65
C GLY A 289 20.23 13.22 -17.73
N CYS A 290 19.83 12.93 -16.49
CA CYS A 290 19.69 13.97 -15.48
C CYS A 290 20.16 13.51 -14.10
N ILE A 291 20.55 14.49 -13.26
CA ILE A 291 20.85 14.31 -11.85
C ILE A 291 19.85 15.15 -11.07
N ILE A 292 19.11 14.52 -10.17
CA ILE A 292 18.02 15.15 -9.41
C ILE A 292 18.12 14.78 -7.92
N PRO A 293 17.54 15.59 -7.03
CA PRO A 293 17.47 15.24 -5.61
C PRO A 293 16.48 14.08 -5.38
N ASN A 294 16.87 13.13 -4.55
CA ASN A 294 16.02 12.01 -4.10
C ASN A 294 15.16 12.39 -2.87
N ASN A 295 14.94 13.61 -2.51
CA ASN A 295 14.03 14.12 -1.48
C ASN A 295 13.76 13.16 -0.28
N GLU A 296 14.79 12.43 0.16
CA GLU A 296 14.73 11.42 1.25
C GLU A 296 13.80 10.22 0.95
N ASN A 297 13.45 9.98 -0.31
CA ASN A 297 12.73 8.78 -0.71
C ASN A 297 13.62 7.55 -0.51
N ASN A 298 13.06 6.50 0.05
CA ASN A 298 13.73 5.22 0.25
C ASN A 298 13.37 4.19 -0.84
N PHE A 299 13.11 4.66 -2.06
CA PHE A 299 12.76 3.84 -3.23
C PHE A 299 13.26 4.49 -4.52
N SER A 300 13.35 3.69 -5.57
CA SER A 300 13.80 4.07 -6.91
C SER A 300 12.64 4.05 -7.90
N ASP A 301 12.64 4.99 -8.85
CA ASP A 301 11.64 5.11 -9.91
C ASP A 301 12.27 4.93 -11.29
N ILE A 302 11.42 4.59 -12.29
CA ILE A 302 11.76 4.51 -13.69
C ILE A 302 11.53 5.88 -14.33
N GLY A 303 12.50 6.33 -15.14
CA GLY A 303 12.36 7.58 -15.90
C GLY A 303 12.54 7.39 -17.40
N PRO A 304 12.16 8.40 -18.20
CA PRO A 304 12.23 8.35 -19.67
C PRO A 304 13.66 8.50 -20.22
N LEU A 305 14.63 8.77 -19.36
CA LEU A 305 16.06 8.88 -19.65
C LEU A 305 16.88 8.44 -18.42
N PRO A 306 18.21 8.21 -18.53
CA PRO A 306 19.06 7.88 -17.39
C PRO A 306 18.97 8.94 -16.28
N ILE A 307 18.58 8.51 -15.06
CA ILE A 307 18.45 9.38 -13.88
C ILE A 307 19.47 8.98 -12.83
N GLY A 308 20.15 9.96 -12.23
CA GLY A 308 20.88 9.83 -10.99
C GLY A 308 20.13 10.58 -9.87
N ALA A 309 19.29 9.89 -9.11
CA ALA A 309 18.58 10.48 -7.98
C ALA A 309 19.44 10.40 -6.71
N LEU A 310 19.95 11.53 -6.24
CA LEU A 310 20.97 11.63 -5.18
C LEU A 310 20.40 12.22 -3.90
N ASN A 311 20.91 11.77 -2.76
CA ASN A 311 20.64 12.41 -1.49
C ASN A 311 21.24 13.84 -1.43
N LYS A 312 20.87 14.62 -0.43
CA LYS A 312 21.27 16.02 -0.29
C LYS A 312 22.79 16.21 -0.23
N ASN A 313 23.52 15.31 0.43
CA ASN A 313 24.98 15.42 0.59
C ASN A 313 25.67 15.16 -0.76
N ASP A 314 25.26 14.12 -1.46
CA ASP A 314 25.81 13.77 -2.78
C ASP A 314 25.46 14.82 -3.83
N MET A 315 24.25 15.39 -3.80
CA MET A 315 23.90 16.56 -4.63
C MET A 315 24.86 17.74 -4.40
N ASN A 316 25.25 18.01 -3.15
CA ASN A 316 26.22 19.06 -2.85
C ASN A 316 27.64 18.71 -3.35
N LEU A 317 28.05 17.44 -3.29
CA LEU A 317 29.31 16.99 -3.87
C LEU A 317 29.34 17.23 -5.39
N VAL A 318 28.29 16.85 -6.11
CA VAL A 318 28.19 17.11 -7.56
C VAL A 318 28.23 18.60 -7.87
N LYS A 319 27.54 19.45 -7.10
CA LYS A 319 27.60 20.91 -7.24
C LYS A 319 29.02 21.46 -7.06
N THR A 320 29.73 20.98 -6.04
CA THR A 320 31.11 21.37 -5.77
C THR A 320 32.04 20.94 -6.91
N TYR A 321 31.93 19.70 -7.37
CA TYR A 321 32.67 19.19 -8.52
C TYR A 321 32.40 20.04 -9.78
N GLN A 322 31.15 20.30 -10.10
CA GLN A 322 30.73 21.07 -11.27
C GLN A 322 31.28 22.51 -11.23
N ASN A 323 31.28 23.16 -10.06
CA ASN A 323 31.77 24.52 -9.89
C ASN A 323 33.31 24.62 -10.00
N ASN A 324 34.02 23.58 -9.58
CA ASN A 324 35.49 23.58 -9.54
C ASN A 324 36.15 23.00 -10.82
N THR A 325 35.35 22.45 -11.73
CA THR A 325 35.86 21.77 -12.93
C THR A 325 35.50 22.53 -14.19
N LYS A 326 36.49 22.87 -15.04
CA LYS A 326 36.26 23.63 -16.27
C LYS A 326 35.40 22.90 -17.31
N LYS A 327 35.48 21.58 -17.38
CA LYS A 327 34.71 20.71 -18.29
C LYS A 327 34.19 19.51 -17.48
N PRO A 328 33.22 19.70 -16.63
CA PRO A 328 32.71 18.61 -15.81
C PRO A 328 32.03 17.55 -16.70
N LYS A 329 32.29 16.30 -16.38
CA LYS A 329 31.74 15.12 -17.05
C LYS A 329 31.17 14.15 -16.02
N VAL A 330 30.25 13.33 -16.48
CA VAL A 330 29.62 12.27 -15.68
C VAL A 330 29.23 11.08 -16.53
N ARG A 331 29.22 9.90 -15.94
CA ARG A 331 28.62 8.70 -16.50
C ARG A 331 27.59 8.15 -15.53
N ILE A 332 26.38 7.88 -15.99
CA ILE A 332 25.32 7.23 -15.23
C ILE A 332 25.28 5.75 -15.67
N SER A 333 25.44 4.82 -14.71
CA SER A 333 25.42 3.39 -15.02
C SER A 333 24.00 2.86 -15.18
N LYS A 334 23.85 1.72 -15.85
CA LYS A 334 22.67 0.87 -15.71
C LYS A 334 22.51 0.48 -14.24
N SER A 335 21.25 0.33 -13.78
CA SER A 335 20.96 -0.04 -12.39
C SER A 335 21.25 -1.51 -12.11
N GLU A 336 21.58 -1.78 -10.86
CA GLU A 336 21.78 -3.13 -10.32
C GLU A 336 20.94 -3.32 -9.04
N ALA A 337 20.52 -4.55 -8.80
CA ALA A 337 19.84 -4.94 -7.58
C ALA A 337 20.87 -5.38 -6.54
N ILE A 338 20.84 -4.78 -5.36
CA ILE A 338 21.75 -5.10 -4.25
C ILE A 338 20.99 -5.50 -3.00
N ASN A 339 21.67 -6.15 -2.06
CA ASN A 339 21.10 -6.51 -0.76
C ASN A 339 20.82 -5.25 0.09
N ASN A 340 19.69 -5.27 0.81
CA ASN A 340 19.26 -4.21 1.72
C ASN A 340 19.09 -4.75 3.16
N PRO A 341 20.16 -4.80 3.96
CA PRO A 341 20.11 -5.40 5.30
C PRO A 341 19.30 -4.57 6.32
N ALA A 342 18.96 -3.32 5.99
CA ALA A 342 18.14 -2.46 6.86
C ALA A 342 16.62 -2.74 6.75
N SER A 343 16.21 -3.59 5.83
CA SER A 343 14.78 -3.93 5.66
C SER A 343 14.26 -4.86 6.77
N PRO A 344 12.93 -4.82 7.05
CA PRO A 344 11.93 -3.97 6.42
C PRO A 344 11.83 -2.57 7.05
N LEU A 345 11.75 -1.53 6.23
CA LEU A 345 11.43 -0.15 6.61
C LEU A 345 10.16 0.29 5.90
N VAL A 346 9.29 1.03 6.58
CA VAL A 346 8.10 1.60 5.94
C VAL A 346 8.51 2.64 4.90
N ALA A 347 7.91 2.54 3.71
CA ALA A 347 8.18 3.47 2.63
C ALA A 347 7.77 4.91 3.00
N SER A 348 8.55 5.89 2.56
CA SER A 348 8.29 7.32 2.83
C SER A 348 6.91 7.75 2.32
N PHE A 349 6.50 7.26 1.14
CA PHE A 349 5.19 7.56 0.54
C PHE A 349 4.02 6.88 1.26
N SER A 350 4.22 5.77 1.97
CA SER A 350 3.12 5.03 2.60
C SER A 350 2.35 5.93 3.55
N SER A 351 1.03 6.01 3.40
CA SER A 351 0.19 6.86 4.25
C SER A 351 0.25 6.47 5.71
N ARG A 352 0.09 7.45 6.59
CA ARG A 352 0.19 7.30 8.04
C ARG A 352 -1.16 7.49 8.73
N GLY A 353 -1.41 6.66 9.78
CA GLY A 353 -2.42 6.97 10.79
C GLY A 353 -2.07 8.20 11.64
N PRO A 354 -2.86 8.48 12.69
CA PRO A 354 -4.14 7.86 12.96
C PRO A 354 -5.22 8.25 11.94
N SER A 355 -6.36 7.54 11.93
CA SER A 355 -7.50 7.93 11.10
C SER A 355 -8.04 9.30 11.50
N LYS A 356 -8.52 10.09 10.51
CA LYS A 356 -9.21 11.36 10.75
C LYS A 356 -10.63 11.20 11.30
N PHE A 357 -11.22 10.03 11.12
CA PHE A 357 -12.65 9.81 11.35
C PHE A 357 -12.93 8.79 12.45
N ILE A 358 -12.00 7.83 12.64
CA ILE A 358 -12.07 6.81 13.68
C ILE A 358 -10.76 6.86 14.47
N TYR A 359 -10.83 7.33 15.71
CA TYR A 359 -9.64 7.56 16.53
C TYR A 359 -9.19 6.33 17.33
N ASP A 360 -10.10 5.36 17.52
CA ASP A 360 -9.92 4.22 18.42
C ASP A 360 -9.64 2.91 17.67
N ILE A 361 -9.15 2.99 16.44
CA ILE A 361 -8.66 1.86 15.64
C ILE A 361 -7.33 2.25 15.00
N ILE A 362 -6.32 1.36 15.13
CA ILE A 362 -5.05 1.53 14.44
C ILE A 362 -5.26 1.29 12.94
N LYS A 363 -4.81 2.23 12.14
CA LYS A 363 -4.69 2.12 10.68
C LYS A 363 -3.35 2.75 10.24
N PRO A 364 -2.64 2.11 9.29
CA PRO A 364 -2.94 0.82 8.64
C PRO A 364 -2.98 -0.34 9.63
N ASP A 365 -3.50 -1.51 9.21
CA ASP A 365 -3.59 -2.71 10.05
C ASP A 365 -2.25 -3.46 10.12
N VAL A 366 -1.59 -3.58 8.98
CA VAL A 366 -0.28 -4.24 8.79
C VAL A 366 0.53 -3.54 7.72
N THR A 367 1.80 -3.93 7.57
CA THR A 367 2.63 -3.56 6.42
C THR A 367 3.11 -4.81 5.67
N ALA A 368 3.39 -4.65 4.37
CA ALA A 368 3.86 -5.71 3.49
C ALA A 368 4.81 -5.15 2.42
N PRO A 369 5.54 -5.99 1.68
CA PRO A 369 6.39 -5.56 0.58
C PRO A 369 5.63 -4.69 -0.43
N GLY A 370 6.10 -3.47 -0.65
CA GLY A 370 5.48 -2.52 -1.57
C GLY A 370 6.47 -1.63 -2.30
N VAL A 371 7.78 -1.85 -2.11
CA VAL A 371 8.84 -1.05 -2.72
C VAL A 371 9.64 -1.91 -3.69
N GLU A 372 9.84 -1.41 -4.90
CA GLU A 372 10.64 -2.01 -5.97
C GLU A 372 10.21 -3.45 -6.30
N ILE A 373 8.92 -3.66 -6.48
CA ILE A 373 8.31 -4.96 -6.75
C ILE A 373 8.33 -5.23 -8.25
N LEU A 374 9.04 -6.28 -8.66
CA LEU A 374 9.02 -6.80 -10.02
C LEU A 374 7.78 -7.69 -10.22
N ALA A 375 6.96 -7.37 -11.21
CA ALA A 375 5.77 -8.15 -11.57
C ALA A 375 5.40 -7.96 -13.05
N ALA A 376 4.46 -8.78 -13.55
CA ALA A 376 3.99 -8.70 -14.93
C ALA A 376 3.39 -7.31 -15.24
N PHE A 377 3.50 -6.92 -16.48
CA PHE A 377 3.03 -5.62 -16.93
C PHE A 377 2.36 -5.71 -18.29
N SER A 378 1.44 -4.78 -18.59
CA SER A 378 0.82 -4.72 -19.90
C SER A 378 1.76 -4.07 -20.91
N PRO A 379 2.03 -4.71 -22.04
CA PRO A 379 2.87 -4.11 -23.09
C PRO A 379 2.21 -2.93 -23.80
N MET A 380 0.94 -2.65 -23.52
CA MET A 380 0.23 -1.46 -23.99
C MET A 380 0.52 -0.22 -23.16
N ALA A 381 1.11 -0.38 -21.98
CA ALA A 381 1.42 0.71 -21.06
C ALA A 381 2.93 0.98 -21.02
N SER A 382 3.30 2.25 -20.83
CA SER A 382 4.69 2.62 -20.55
C SER A 382 5.11 2.20 -19.15
N PRO A 383 6.33 1.67 -18.95
CA PRO A 383 6.83 1.32 -17.61
C PRO A 383 7.11 2.54 -16.74
N SER A 384 7.37 3.70 -17.31
CA SER A 384 7.46 4.97 -16.59
C SER A 384 6.13 5.72 -16.62
N ASP A 385 5.93 6.64 -15.68
CA ASP A 385 4.73 7.50 -15.68
C ASP A 385 4.85 8.68 -16.68
N SER A 386 5.83 8.62 -17.59
CA SER A 386 6.10 9.64 -18.58
C SER A 386 5.26 9.41 -19.85
N PHE A 387 4.52 10.43 -20.27
CA PHE A 387 3.71 10.40 -21.50
C PHE A 387 4.55 10.34 -22.80
N ILE A 388 5.85 10.65 -22.73
CA ILE A 388 6.77 10.59 -23.86
C ILE A 388 7.51 9.24 -23.95
N ASP A 389 7.44 8.42 -22.92
CA ASP A 389 8.01 7.07 -22.95
C ASP A 389 7.08 6.15 -23.77
N LYS A 390 7.62 5.54 -24.81
CA LYS A 390 6.93 4.60 -25.69
C LYS A 390 7.48 3.18 -25.56
N SER A 391 8.28 2.93 -24.54
CA SER A 391 8.80 1.57 -24.29
C SER A 391 7.68 0.62 -23.89
N SER A 392 7.85 -0.64 -24.24
CA SER A 392 6.90 -1.72 -23.98
C SER A 392 7.65 -2.87 -23.30
N VAL A 393 7.09 -3.40 -22.22
CA VAL A 393 7.71 -4.46 -21.42
C VAL A 393 6.67 -5.45 -20.90
N ASN A 394 7.07 -6.69 -20.71
CA ASN A 394 6.21 -7.74 -20.11
C ASN A 394 6.29 -7.77 -18.58
N TYR A 395 7.38 -7.22 -18.00
CA TYR A 395 7.62 -7.11 -16.56
C TYR A 395 8.19 -5.74 -16.26
N THR A 396 7.76 -5.14 -15.16
CA THR A 396 8.30 -3.88 -14.67
C THR A 396 8.45 -3.88 -13.15
N ILE A 397 9.15 -2.87 -12.64
CA ILE A 397 9.37 -2.67 -11.20
C ILE A 397 8.60 -1.44 -10.77
N ARG A 398 7.71 -1.61 -9.79
CA ARG A 398 6.89 -0.51 -9.26
C ARG A 398 6.90 -0.47 -7.74
N SER A 399 6.67 0.73 -7.21
CA SER A 399 6.53 0.97 -5.77
C SER A 399 5.18 1.60 -5.45
N GLY A 400 4.54 1.15 -4.37
CA GLY A 400 3.23 1.65 -3.94
C GLY A 400 2.61 0.79 -2.85
N THR A 401 1.69 1.36 -2.08
CA THR A 401 0.82 0.58 -1.18
C THR A 401 -0.10 -0.36 -1.96
N SER A 402 -0.29 -0.12 -3.25
CA SER A 402 -0.94 -1.01 -4.20
C SER A 402 -0.28 -2.39 -4.23
N MET A 403 1.06 -2.46 -4.33
CA MET A 403 1.81 -3.71 -4.37
C MET A 403 1.74 -4.43 -3.02
N ALA A 404 1.84 -3.69 -1.92
CA ALA A 404 1.70 -4.22 -0.57
C ALA A 404 0.31 -4.83 -0.31
N CYS A 405 -0.74 -4.20 -0.80
CA CYS A 405 -2.12 -4.66 -0.72
C CYS A 405 -2.26 -6.09 -1.27
N LEU A 406 -1.72 -6.36 -2.46
CA LEU A 406 -1.83 -7.66 -3.10
C LEU A 406 -0.97 -8.74 -2.42
N HIS A 407 0.12 -8.36 -1.77
CA HIS A 407 0.86 -9.28 -0.91
C HIS A 407 0.02 -9.73 0.29
N VAL A 408 -0.76 -8.83 0.89
CA VAL A 408 -1.68 -9.18 2.00
C VAL A 408 -2.89 -9.95 1.49
N ALA A 409 -3.45 -9.60 0.33
CA ALA A 409 -4.54 -10.40 -0.28
C ALA A 409 -4.06 -11.84 -0.57
N ALA A 410 -2.83 -12.01 -1.07
CA ALA A 410 -2.23 -13.31 -1.25
C ALA A 410 -1.99 -14.06 0.07
N ALA A 411 -1.52 -13.36 1.09
CA ALA A 411 -1.33 -13.95 2.43
C ALA A 411 -2.66 -14.40 3.04
N ALA A 412 -3.72 -13.62 2.87
CA ALA A 412 -5.07 -13.98 3.29
C ALA A 412 -5.57 -15.22 2.53
N ALA A 413 -5.43 -15.25 1.21
CA ALA A 413 -5.78 -16.41 0.37
C ALA A 413 -5.00 -17.66 0.77
N PHE A 414 -3.71 -17.51 1.10
CA PHE A 414 -2.87 -18.60 1.60
C PHE A 414 -3.41 -19.15 2.93
N VAL A 415 -3.75 -18.30 3.90
CA VAL A 415 -4.35 -18.74 5.18
C VAL A 415 -5.70 -19.42 4.94
N MET A 416 -6.57 -18.82 4.12
CA MET A 416 -7.88 -19.40 3.77
C MET A 416 -7.76 -20.75 3.06
N SER A 417 -6.71 -21.00 2.29
CA SER A 417 -6.48 -22.29 1.63
C SER A 417 -6.30 -23.47 2.61
N PHE A 418 -5.87 -23.19 3.83
CA PHE A 418 -5.79 -24.15 4.94
C PHE A 418 -7.02 -24.12 5.85
N HIS A 419 -7.71 -22.98 5.92
CA HIS A 419 -8.84 -22.70 6.81
C HIS A 419 -10.06 -22.13 6.05
N PRO A 420 -10.67 -22.92 5.16
CA PRO A 420 -11.74 -22.43 4.29
C PRO A 420 -13.02 -21.97 5.02
N ASN A 421 -13.16 -22.35 6.28
CA ASN A 421 -14.33 -22.00 7.11
C ASN A 421 -14.06 -20.84 8.08
N TRP A 422 -12.88 -20.22 8.03
CA TRP A 422 -12.61 -19.07 8.89
C TRP A 422 -13.34 -17.82 8.36
N SER A 423 -13.80 -17.00 9.28
CA SER A 423 -14.36 -15.70 8.97
C SER A 423 -13.27 -14.76 8.41
N PRO A 424 -13.64 -13.75 7.63
CA PRO A 424 -12.69 -12.70 7.21
C PRO A 424 -11.96 -12.04 8.37
N SER A 425 -12.62 -11.84 9.52
CA SER A 425 -12.02 -11.26 10.73
C SER A 425 -11.03 -12.22 11.39
N ALA A 426 -11.29 -13.53 11.40
CA ALA A 426 -10.33 -14.51 11.90
C ALA A 426 -9.07 -14.56 11.04
N VAL A 427 -9.19 -14.53 9.71
CA VAL A 427 -8.05 -14.44 8.77
C VAL A 427 -7.26 -13.14 8.97
N LYS A 428 -7.95 -12.00 9.07
CA LYS A 428 -7.33 -10.71 9.38
C LYS A 428 -6.59 -10.75 10.72
N SER A 429 -7.24 -11.30 11.76
CA SER A 429 -6.64 -11.46 13.08
C SER A 429 -5.36 -12.29 13.03
N ALA A 430 -5.37 -13.44 12.36
CA ALA A 430 -4.21 -14.31 12.23
C ALA A 430 -3.00 -13.56 11.63
N LEU A 431 -3.22 -12.80 10.55
CA LEU A 431 -2.18 -12.00 9.90
C LEU A 431 -1.70 -10.82 10.76
N MET A 432 -2.58 -10.21 11.56
CA MET A 432 -2.20 -9.12 12.46
C MET A 432 -1.42 -9.60 13.67
N THR A 433 -1.87 -10.67 14.33
CA THR A 433 -1.31 -11.12 15.61
C THR A 433 0.01 -11.87 15.48
N THR A 434 0.31 -12.38 14.29
CA THR A 434 1.57 -13.07 13.96
C THR A 434 2.57 -12.19 13.21
N ALA A 435 2.20 -10.94 12.89
CA ALA A 435 3.07 -10.01 12.17
C ALA A 435 4.39 -9.77 12.92
N TRP A 436 5.49 -9.61 12.17
CA TRP A 436 6.79 -9.28 12.75
C TRP A 436 6.76 -7.88 13.34
N GLU A 437 7.24 -7.74 14.56
CA GLU A 437 7.41 -6.44 15.17
C GLU A 437 8.46 -5.62 14.42
N MET A 438 8.12 -4.38 14.10
CA MET A 438 9.03 -3.46 13.43
C MET A 438 9.67 -2.51 14.44
N ASP A 439 10.92 -2.13 14.19
CA ASP A 439 11.67 -1.21 15.06
C ASP A 439 11.07 0.21 15.00
N PRO A 440 10.50 0.72 16.11
CA PRO A 440 9.93 2.07 16.15
C PRO A 440 11.01 3.19 16.09
N ILE A 441 12.28 2.87 16.34
CA ILE A 441 13.38 3.85 16.21
C ILE A 441 13.61 4.17 14.74
N GLN A 442 13.51 3.17 13.88
CA GLN A 442 13.65 3.33 12.42
C GLN A 442 12.35 3.74 11.73
N ASN A 443 11.20 3.58 12.40
CA ASN A 443 9.86 3.91 11.88
C ASN A 443 9.18 4.89 12.85
N LEU A 444 9.46 6.18 12.73
CA LEU A 444 9.16 7.23 13.71
C LEU A 444 7.68 7.35 14.12
N ASP A 445 6.73 6.96 13.24
CA ASP A 445 5.30 7.00 13.53
C ASP A 445 4.78 5.67 14.12
N ALA A 446 5.68 4.73 14.42
CA ALA A 446 5.41 3.45 15.04
C ALA A 446 4.20 2.73 14.41
N GLU A 447 3.23 2.28 15.20
CA GLU A 447 2.06 1.55 14.73
C GLU A 447 1.18 2.35 13.74
N PHE A 448 1.28 3.67 13.72
CA PHE A 448 0.60 4.47 12.69
C PHE A 448 1.33 4.45 11.34
N ALA A 449 2.55 3.90 11.28
CA ALA A 449 3.26 3.64 10.03
C ALA A 449 3.08 2.20 9.56
N TYR A 450 3.15 1.21 10.47
CA TYR A 450 3.22 -0.22 10.10
C TYR A 450 2.09 -1.09 10.67
N GLY A 451 1.14 -0.53 11.42
CA GLY A 451 0.07 -1.29 12.05
C GLY A 451 0.56 -2.29 13.10
N SER A 452 0.12 -3.52 12.98
CA SER A 452 0.61 -4.62 13.82
C SER A 452 2.04 -5.08 13.48
N GLY A 453 2.61 -4.62 12.37
CA GLY A 453 3.94 -4.99 11.90
C GLY A 453 3.95 -5.53 10.48
N HIS A 454 5.08 -6.11 10.07
CA HIS A 454 5.23 -6.74 8.76
C HIS A 454 4.63 -8.15 8.76
N ILE A 455 3.81 -8.48 7.76
CA ILE A 455 3.12 -9.77 7.70
C ILE A 455 4.05 -10.97 7.72
N ASP A 456 3.62 -12.05 8.41
CA ASP A 456 4.23 -13.37 8.41
C ASP A 456 3.17 -14.45 8.08
N PRO A 457 2.91 -14.73 6.81
CA PRO A 457 1.86 -15.66 6.41
C PRO A 457 2.10 -17.09 6.88
N GLN A 458 3.37 -17.50 7.07
CA GLN A 458 3.69 -18.83 7.56
C GLN A 458 3.23 -19.04 9.00
N LYS A 459 3.44 -18.03 9.86
CA LYS A 459 2.92 -18.06 11.23
C LYS A 459 1.41 -17.86 11.25
N ALA A 460 0.84 -17.05 10.35
CA ALA A 460 -0.59 -16.82 10.27
C ALA A 460 -1.40 -18.07 9.89
N LYS A 461 -0.77 -19.06 9.26
CA LYS A 461 -1.39 -20.39 9.02
C LYS A 461 -1.76 -21.11 10.33
N ASP A 462 -0.97 -20.93 11.40
CA ASP A 462 -1.21 -21.53 12.71
C ASP A 462 -0.97 -20.48 13.82
N PRO A 463 -1.91 -19.52 14.01
CA PRO A 463 -1.71 -18.40 14.91
C PRO A 463 -1.95 -18.75 16.39
N GLY A 464 -2.54 -19.89 16.68
CA GLY A 464 -2.92 -20.35 18.02
C GLY A 464 -4.23 -19.74 18.55
N LEU A 465 -4.35 -18.41 18.57
CA LEU A 465 -5.58 -17.69 18.94
C LEU A 465 -5.97 -16.69 17.85
N VAL A 466 -7.26 -16.52 17.65
CA VAL A 466 -7.83 -15.48 16.77
C VAL A 466 -8.85 -14.61 17.49
N TYR A 467 -8.86 -13.34 17.17
CA TYR A 467 -9.94 -12.41 17.53
C TYR A 467 -10.96 -12.45 16.38
N ASP A 468 -12.16 -12.83 16.66
CA ASP A 468 -13.23 -12.84 15.66
C ASP A 468 -14.23 -11.71 15.97
N ILE A 469 -14.78 -11.10 14.90
CA ILE A 469 -15.74 -10.01 15.00
C ILE A 469 -16.99 -10.47 14.28
N SER A 470 -18.13 -10.40 14.99
CA SER A 470 -19.40 -10.83 14.42
C SER A 470 -19.94 -9.81 13.38
N GLU A 471 -20.86 -10.25 12.56
CA GLU A 471 -21.58 -9.38 11.63
C GLU A 471 -22.36 -8.30 12.39
N GLU A 472 -22.97 -8.67 13.53
CA GLU A 472 -23.71 -7.77 14.40
C GLU A 472 -22.82 -6.65 14.97
N ASP A 473 -21.57 -6.95 15.35
CA ASP A 473 -20.63 -5.95 15.82
C ASP A 473 -20.28 -4.93 14.73
N TYR A 474 -20.04 -5.39 13.50
CA TYR A 474 -19.82 -4.50 12.36
C TYR A 474 -21.07 -3.66 12.06
N GLN A 475 -22.27 -4.24 12.14
CA GLN A 475 -23.53 -3.51 11.97
C GLN A 475 -23.69 -2.42 13.03
N MET A 476 -23.39 -2.70 14.30
CA MET A 476 -23.47 -1.69 15.36
C MET A 476 -22.47 -0.54 15.16
N ILE A 477 -21.28 -0.84 14.68
CA ILE A 477 -20.30 0.20 14.35
C ILE A 477 -20.79 1.06 13.18
N TRP A 478 -21.32 0.44 12.12
CA TRP A 478 -21.91 1.18 11.01
C TRP A 478 -23.00 2.13 11.50
N CYS A 479 -23.91 1.64 12.36
CA CYS A 479 -24.95 2.47 12.96
C CYS A 479 -24.39 3.68 13.72
N ASN A 480 -23.34 3.48 14.52
CA ASN A 480 -22.69 4.57 15.24
C ASN A 480 -22.08 5.64 14.33
N ILE A 481 -21.37 5.17 13.27
CA ILE A 481 -20.69 6.07 12.31
C ILE A 481 -21.72 6.83 11.46
N ALA A 482 -22.79 6.17 11.04
CA ALA A 482 -23.85 6.75 10.22
C ALA A 482 -24.83 7.61 11.00
N HIS A 483 -24.70 7.67 12.35
CA HIS A 483 -25.69 8.31 13.24
C HIS A 483 -27.12 7.82 12.94
N SER A 484 -27.27 6.57 12.53
CA SER A 484 -28.53 5.96 12.15
C SER A 484 -29.16 5.32 13.41
N VAL A 485 -30.31 5.79 13.80
CA VAL A 485 -31.09 5.20 14.91
C VAL A 485 -32.29 4.49 14.31
N ASN A 486 -32.20 3.17 14.19
CA ASN A 486 -33.35 2.33 13.87
C ASN A 486 -33.42 1.16 14.87
N ALA A 487 -34.44 0.31 14.77
CA ALA A 487 -34.68 -0.79 15.73
C ALA A 487 -33.50 -1.78 15.87
N SER A 488 -32.61 -1.84 14.88
CA SER A 488 -31.41 -2.70 14.84
C SER A 488 -30.16 -2.01 15.36
N CYS A 489 -30.18 -0.69 15.57
CA CYS A 489 -29.03 0.11 15.98
C CYS A 489 -29.12 0.45 17.47
N ARG A 490 -28.32 -0.22 18.30
CA ARG A 490 -28.13 0.21 19.70
C ARG A 490 -27.31 1.50 19.74
N ALA A 491 -27.79 2.53 20.40
CA ALA A 491 -27.03 3.75 20.60
C ALA A 491 -25.76 3.48 21.45
N ASN A 492 -24.62 4.04 21.01
CA ASN A 492 -23.35 4.06 21.74
C ASN A 492 -22.65 2.71 21.94
N PHE A 493 -22.23 2.04 20.86
CA PHE A 493 -21.23 0.98 20.92
C PHE A 493 -19.81 1.60 20.89
N PRO A 494 -19.06 1.64 22.00
CA PRO A 494 -17.71 2.22 21.99
C PRO A 494 -16.77 1.35 21.16
N LEU A 495 -16.00 1.96 20.26
CA LEU A 495 -15.03 1.24 19.42
C LEU A 495 -13.94 0.51 20.24
N THR A 496 -13.67 0.96 21.47
CA THR A 496 -12.78 0.26 22.41
C THR A 496 -13.29 -1.14 22.79
N GLN A 497 -14.61 -1.41 22.63
CA GLN A 497 -15.22 -2.72 22.87
C GLN A 497 -15.21 -3.62 21.63
N LEU A 498 -14.90 -3.09 20.44
CA LEU A 498 -14.77 -3.92 19.26
C LEU A 498 -13.67 -4.96 19.46
N ASN A 499 -13.96 -6.22 19.12
CA ASN A 499 -13.01 -7.33 19.28
C ASN A 499 -11.87 -7.28 18.25
N TYR A 500 -11.24 -6.10 18.10
CA TYR A 500 -10.15 -5.85 17.15
C TYR A 500 -8.82 -6.35 17.73
N PRO A 501 -7.92 -6.95 16.92
CA PRO A 501 -6.64 -7.49 17.37
C PRO A 501 -5.67 -6.45 17.94
N SER A 502 -5.83 -5.18 17.59
CA SER A 502 -5.07 -4.07 18.16
C SER A 502 -5.96 -3.21 19.08
N MET A 503 -5.33 -2.52 20.02
CA MET A 503 -6.00 -1.64 20.98
C MET A 503 -5.41 -0.24 20.89
N VAL A 504 -6.24 0.77 20.68
CA VAL A 504 -5.79 2.15 20.61
C VAL A 504 -6.82 3.07 21.21
N ALA A 505 -6.35 4.14 21.86
CA ALA A 505 -7.21 5.23 22.30
C ALA A 505 -6.50 6.57 22.21
N ARG A 506 -7.27 7.58 21.85
CA ARG A 506 -6.87 8.98 21.94
C ARG A 506 -7.15 9.51 23.35
N VAL A 507 -6.17 10.20 23.95
CA VAL A 507 -6.29 10.82 25.26
C VAL A 507 -5.98 12.30 25.21
N ASP A 508 -6.47 13.06 26.19
CA ASP A 508 -6.18 14.48 26.29
C ASP A 508 -4.77 14.74 26.83
N VAL A 509 -4.14 15.79 26.33
CA VAL A 509 -2.81 16.22 26.77
C VAL A 509 -2.84 16.54 28.26
N LYS A 510 -1.87 16.00 29.02
CA LYS A 510 -1.68 16.18 30.48
C LYS A 510 -2.77 15.59 31.37
N SER A 511 -3.80 14.97 30.83
CA SER A 511 -4.86 14.33 31.60
C SER A 511 -4.46 12.89 31.98
N ALA A 512 -4.67 12.50 33.23
CA ALA A 512 -4.58 11.10 33.62
C ALA A 512 -5.74 10.33 32.98
N PHE A 513 -5.50 9.07 32.63
CA PHE A 513 -6.50 8.24 31.97
C PHE A 513 -6.50 6.82 32.51
N VAL A 514 -7.66 6.19 32.43
CA VAL A 514 -7.88 4.75 32.61
C VAL A 514 -8.74 4.28 31.46
N LEU A 515 -8.22 3.34 30.69
CA LEU A 515 -8.87 2.80 29.49
C LEU A 515 -9.09 1.30 29.69
N SER A 516 -10.21 0.79 29.19
CA SER A 516 -10.57 -0.62 29.27
C SER A 516 -10.90 -1.16 27.88
N PHE A 517 -10.27 -2.28 27.53
CA PHE A 517 -10.45 -2.97 26.26
C PHE A 517 -10.88 -4.42 26.53
N PRO A 518 -12.19 -4.70 26.62
CA PRO A 518 -12.68 -6.07 26.68
C PRO A 518 -12.40 -6.79 25.36
N ARG A 519 -11.94 -8.03 25.41
CA ARG A 519 -11.59 -8.84 24.24
C ARG A 519 -11.97 -10.30 24.46
N THR A 520 -12.24 -10.97 23.37
CA THR A 520 -12.49 -12.41 23.31
C THR A 520 -11.56 -13.03 22.28
N VAL A 521 -10.94 -14.16 22.62
CA VAL A 521 -10.13 -14.93 21.68
C VAL A 521 -10.64 -16.35 21.58
N THR A 522 -10.56 -16.90 20.38
CA THR A 522 -10.92 -18.28 20.05
C THR A 522 -9.67 -19.11 19.87
N ASN A 523 -9.61 -20.27 20.52
CA ASN A 523 -8.52 -21.22 20.36
C ASN A 523 -8.64 -21.96 19.01
N VAL A 524 -7.68 -21.74 18.14
CA VAL A 524 -7.58 -22.43 16.83
C VAL A 524 -6.30 -23.27 16.71
N GLY A 525 -5.50 -23.32 17.80
CA GLY A 525 -4.30 -24.14 17.92
C GLY A 525 -4.58 -25.50 18.56
N ASP A 526 -3.77 -25.91 19.53
CA ASP A 526 -3.96 -27.19 20.23
C ASP A 526 -5.21 -27.14 21.14
N ALA A 527 -6.03 -28.21 21.14
CA ALA A 527 -7.25 -28.28 21.92
C ALA A 527 -6.98 -28.03 23.42
N ASN A 528 -5.99 -28.70 24.00
CA ASN A 528 -5.52 -28.47 25.36
C ASN A 528 -4.33 -27.52 25.34
N SER A 529 -4.56 -26.25 25.59
CA SER A 529 -3.51 -25.24 25.54
C SER A 529 -3.63 -24.22 26.68
N LYS A 530 -2.48 -23.73 27.12
CA LYS A 530 -2.38 -22.68 28.13
C LYS A 530 -1.60 -21.50 27.58
N TYR A 531 -2.20 -20.34 27.64
CA TYR A 531 -1.56 -19.07 27.24
C TYR A 531 -1.32 -18.19 28.46
N VAL A 532 -0.13 -17.63 28.59
CA VAL A 532 0.26 -16.71 29.65
C VAL A 532 0.49 -15.34 29.05
N ALA A 533 -0.14 -14.31 29.62
CA ALA A 533 0.04 -12.94 29.19
C ALA A 533 1.39 -12.38 29.66
N SER A 534 2.07 -11.66 28.78
CA SER A 534 3.15 -10.75 29.11
C SER A 534 2.96 -9.41 28.41
N ILE A 535 3.44 -8.34 29.07
CA ILE A 535 3.34 -6.97 28.56
C ILE A 535 4.74 -6.46 28.23
N GLN A 536 4.86 -5.87 27.06
CA GLN A 536 6.06 -5.17 26.60
C GLN A 536 5.68 -3.72 26.24
N GLY A 537 6.58 -2.74 26.43
CA GLY A 537 6.34 -1.39 25.96
C GLY A 537 6.83 -0.26 26.85
N ASP A 538 6.31 0.94 26.62
CA ASP A 538 6.72 2.19 27.30
C ASP A 538 6.39 2.11 28.80
N SER A 539 7.40 2.33 29.63
CA SER A 539 7.28 2.33 31.11
C SER A 539 6.30 3.38 31.68
N LYS A 540 5.83 4.32 30.85
CA LYS A 540 4.83 5.32 31.22
C LYS A 540 3.39 4.84 31.08
N LEU A 541 3.19 3.67 30.49
CA LEU A 541 1.90 2.99 30.41
C LEU A 541 1.88 1.84 31.41
N ASN A 542 0.93 1.85 32.35
CA ASN A 542 0.63 0.72 33.21
C ASN A 542 -0.45 -0.13 32.53
N ILE A 543 -0.04 -1.24 31.90
CA ILE A 543 -0.92 -2.15 31.18
C ILE A 543 -1.12 -3.40 32.02
N ARG A 544 -2.39 -3.79 32.29
CA ARG A 544 -2.78 -4.99 33.03
C ARG A 544 -3.75 -5.82 32.21
N VAL A 545 -3.74 -7.11 32.41
CA VAL A 545 -4.61 -8.08 31.74
C VAL A 545 -5.26 -8.97 32.81
N ASP A 546 -6.56 -9.12 32.72
CA ASP A 546 -7.33 -9.97 33.64
C ASP A 546 -8.37 -10.79 32.85
N PRO A 547 -8.34 -12.14 32.97
CA PRO A 547 -7.30 -12.96 33.61
C PRO A 547 -5.99 -12.92 32.79
N ASN A 548 -4.84 -13.10 33.44
CA ASN A 548 -3.53 -13.16 32.81
C ASN A 548 -3.09 -14.57 32.36
N ILE A 549 -3.96 -15.54 32.51
CA ILE A 549 -3.82 -16.93 32.06
C ILE A 549 -5.11 -17.35 31.39
N LEU A 550 -5.01 -17.88 30.18
CA LEU A 550 -6.13 -18.52 29.48
C LEU A 550 -5.84 -20.01 29.35
N GLN A 551 -6.77 -20.84 29.84
CA GLN A 551 -6.67 -22.30 29.82
C GLN A 551 -7.79 -22.87 28.98
N PHE A 552 -7.44 -23.39 27.80
CA PHE A 552 -8.37 -24.01 26.86
C PHE A 552 -8.36 -25.53 27.04
N THR A 553 -9.51 -26.15 26.78
CA THR A 553 -9.72 -27.60 26.85
C THR A 553 -10.25 -28.18 25.53
N SER A 554 -10.61 -27.31 24.59
CA SER A 554 -11.09 -27.74 23.26
C SER A 554 -10.76 -26.73 22.18
N LEU A 555 -10.75 -27.20 20.91
CA LEU A 555 -10.75 -26.33 19.74
C LEU A 555 -12.04 -25.50 19.69
N ASN A 556 -11.94 -24.31 19.11
CA ASN A 556 -13.01 -23.33 18.97
C ASN A 556 -13.61 -22.83 20.30
N GLN A 557 -12.99 -23.17 21.43
CA GLN A 557 -13.35 -22.58 22.71
C GLN A 557 -12.97 -21.10 22.73
N THR A 558 -13.88 -20.25 23.21
CA THR A 558 -13.65 -18.82 23.40
C THR A 558 -13.39 -18.48 24.84
N MET A 559 -12.50 -17.52 25.06
CA MET A 559 -12.25 -16.97 26.41
C MET A 559 -12.20 -15.46 26.38
N PHE A 560 -12.81 -14.85 27.36
CA PHE A 560 -12.89 -13.41 27.57
C PHE A 560 -11.75 -12.93 28.49
N PHE A 561 -11.23 -11.74 28.22
CA PHE A 561 -10.29 -11.02 29.09
C PHE A 561 -10.43 -9.50 28.89
N VAL A 562 -9.89 -8.74 29.83
CA VAL A 562 -9.88 -7.29 29.79
C VAL A 562 -8.46 -6.78 29.87
N VAL A 563 -8.10 -5.87 28.97
CA VAL A 563 -6.85 -5.10 29.05
C VAL A 563 -7.16 -3.72 29.60
N THR A 564 -6.55 -3.38 30.74
CA THR A 564 -6.65 -2.05 31.35
C THR A 564 -5.35 -1.29 31.15
N VAL A 565 -5.45 -0.05 30.66
CA VAL A 565 -4.30 0.83 30.39
C VAL A 565 -4.46 2.12 31.18
N GLU A 566 -3.51 2.39 32.06
CA GLU A 566 -3.48 3.58 32.92
C GLU A 566 -2.25 4.44 32.64
N GLY A 567 -2.41 5.74 32.72
CA GLY A 567 -1.29 6.70 32.56
C GLY A 567 -1.52 7.99 33.31
N LYS A 568 -0.38 8.63 33.73
CA LYS A 568 -0.39 9.91 34.47
C LYS A 568 -0.58 11.14 33.57
N GLY A 569 -0.80 10.94 32.28
CA GLY A 569 -0.94 11.99 31.28
C GLY A 569 0.30 12.17 30.39
N ILE A 570 0.04 12.36 29.10
CA ILE A 570 1.07 12.58 28.07
C ILE A 570 1.24 14.11 27.91
N LYS A 571 2.49 14.61 28.04
CA LYS A 571 2.75 16.04 28.20
C LYS A 571 2.65 16.84 26.90
N SER A 572 2.85 16.22 25.75
CA SER A 572 2.96 16.89 24.46
C SER A 572 1.85 16.41 23.50
N PRO A 573 1.36 17.26 22.59
CA PRO A 573 0.48 16.84 21.51
C PRO A 573 1.20 15.93 20.52
N LEU A 574 0.43 15.18 19.72
CA LEU A 574 0.93 14.25 18.68
C LEU A 574 2.00 13.26 19.20
N THR A 575 1.88 12.87 20.46
CA THR A 575 2.80 11.92 21.08
C THR A 575 2.17 10.54 21.13
N ILE A 576 2.91 9.56 20.65
CA ILE A 576 2.51 8.14 20.63
C ILE A 576 3.22 7.45 21.80
N LYS A 577 2.49 6.60 22.52
CA LYS A 577 2.99 5.69 23.54
C LYS A 577 2.51 4.30 23.20
N SER A 578 3.46 3.39 22.97
CA SER A 578 3.20 2.05 22.48
C SER A 578 3.58 1.01 23.50
N GLY A 579 2.81 -0.04 23.53
CA GLY A 579 3.09 -1.30 24.20
C GLY A 579 2.43 -2.44 23.43
N SER A 580 2.61 -3.66 23.89
CA SER A 580 1.95 -4.82 23.32
C SER A 580 1.57 -5.83 24.41
N LEU A 581 0.43 -6.47 24.23
CA LEU A 581 0.06 -7.69 24.92
C LEU A 581 0.58 -8.87 24.10
N LEU A 582 1.29 -9.78 24.73
CA LEU A 582 1.76 -11.02 24.14
C LEU A 582 1.19 -12.21 24.92
N TRP A 583 0.30 -12.98 24.29
CA TRP A 583 -0.11 -14.30 24.76
C TRP A 583 0.87 -15.35 24.26
N THR A 584 1.48 -16.12 25.18
CA THR A 584 2.48 -17.13 24.84
C THR A 584 2.04 -18.49 25.36
N SER A 585 2.05 -19.48 24.48
CA SER A 585 1.99 -20.91 24.79
C SER A 585 3.31 -21.60 24.44
N ASP A 586 3.38 -22.92 24.57
CA ASP A 586 4.57 -23.70 24.18
C ASP A 586 4.91 -23.56 22.70
N LYS A 587 3.90 -23.34 21.83
CA LYS A 587 4.05 -23.30 20.37
C LYS A 587 3.79 -21.93 19.75
N HIS A 588 2.88 -21.14 20.34
CA HIS A 588 2.32 -19.96 19.71
C HIS A 588 2.64 -18.68 20.46
N LYS A 589 2.76 -17.60 19.71
CA LYS A 589 2.88 -16.22 20.20
C LYS A 589 1.85 -15.35 19.49
N VAL A 590 0.92 -14.78 20.23
CA VAL A 590 -0.19 -13.96 19.73
C VAL A 590 0.00 -12.54 20.24
N ARG A 591 0.43 -11.62 19.38
CA ARG A 591 0.78 -10.24 19.74
C ARG A 591 -0.32 -9.27 19.37
N SER A 592 -0.71 -8.41 20.31
CA SER A 592 -1.68 -7.34 20.12
C SER A 592 -1.06 -6.00 20.50
N PRO A 593 -0.87 -5.06 19.56
CA PRO A 593 -0.40 -3.71 19.88
C PRO A 593 -1.39 -2.97 20.78
N VAL A 594 -0.85 -2.18 21.73
CA VAL A 594 -1.59 -1.31 22.62
C VAL A 594 -1.02 0.10 22.51
N VAL A 595 -1.78 1.03 21.94
CA VAL A 595 -1.31 2.37 21.62
C VAL A 595 -2.18 3.41 22.31
N VAL A 596 -1.54 4.38 22.97
CA VAL A 596 -2.20 5.57 23.50
C VAL A 596 -1.54 6.80 22.89
N TYR A 597 -2.33 7.72 22.36
CA TYR A 597 -1.79 8.91 21.70
C TYR A 597 -2.57 10.17 22.03
N THR A 598 -1.93 11.32 21.87
CA THR A 598 -2.55 12.64 22.05
C THR A 598 -2.86 13.27 20.69
N GLY A 599 -4.00 13.96 20.59
CA GLY A 599 -4.36 14.75 19.41
C GLY A 599 -3.52 16.01 19.24
N SER A 600 -3.75 16.76 18.14
CA SER A 600 -3.18 18.09 17.93
C SER A 600 -3.74 19.09 18.96
N ALA A 601 -2.94 20.09 19.33
CA ALA A 601 -3.33 21.10 20.34
C ALA A 601 -4.55 21.98 19.95
N THR A 602 -5.09 21.83 18.74
CA THR A 602 -6.17 22.70 18.18
C THR A 602 -7.58 22.14 18.28
N THR A 603 -7.81 21.05 18.98
CA THR A 603 -9.18 20.53 19.22
C THR A 603 -9.51 20.56 20.71
N SER A 604 -9.66 21.77 21.27
CA SER A 604 -10.47 21.97 22.46
C SER A 604 -11.95 21.74 22.09
N SER A 605 -12.63 20.96 22.89
CA SER A 605 -14.08 20.78 22.90
C SER A 605 -14.82 22.09 22.64
N GLY A 606 -15.35 22.28 21.45
CA GLY A 606 -16.19 23.39 21.09
C GLY A 606 -17.48 22.84 20.52
N GLY A 607 -18.58 23.18 21.20
CA GLY A 607 -19.93 22.81 20.83
C GLY A 607 -20.27 23.18 19.39
N VAL A 608 -21.30 22.54 18.91
CA VAL A 608 -22.02 22.83 17.67
C VAL A 608 -22.07 24.32 17.39
N SER A 609 -21.19 24.83 16.54
CA SER A 609 -21.34 26.13 15.92
C SER A 609 -22.06 25.94 14.59
N THR A 610 -23.27 26.45 14.53
CA THR A 610 -24.02 26.69 13.29
C THR A 610 -23.14 27.35 12.23
N PRO A 611 -23.23 26.93 10.96
CA PRO A 611 -22.45 27.57 9.91
C PRO A 611 -22.91 29.00 9.71
N SER A 612 -22.10 29.97 10.13
CA SER A 612 -22.27 31.35 9.75
C SER A 612 -21.94 31.52 8.27
N THR A 613 -22.90 32.06 7.58
CA THR A 613 -22.96 32.66 6.26
C THR A 613 -21.66 33.36 5.82
N PHE A 614 -20.73 32.65 5.16
CA PHE A 614 -19.68 33.27 4.34
C PHE A 614 -19.25 32.27 3.25
N CYS A 615 -20.08 32.13 2.21
CA CYS A 615 -19.67 31.64 0.90
C CYS A 615 -20.69 32.05 -0.16
N LYS A 616 -20.75 33.32 -0.43
CA LYS A 616 -21.30 33.85 -1.69
C LYS A 616 -20.28 34.87 -2.19
N THR A 617 -19.36 34.44 -3.04
CA THR A 617 -18.65 35.24 -4.03
C THR A 617 -17.41 34.48 -4.56
N TYR A 618 -17.56 33.36 -5.23
CA TYR A 618 -16.50 32.76 -6.11
C TYR A 618 -17.05 31.64 -7.01
N VAL A 619 -18.28 31.79 -7.53
CA VAL A 619 -18.85 30.83 -8.53
C VAL A 619 -19.29 31.51 -9.82
N ILE A 620 -18.89 32.76 -10.07
CA ILE A 620 -19.23 33.46 -11.34
C ILE A 620 -17.93 34.00 -11.99
N LEU A 621 -16.98 33.11 -12.33
CA LEU A 621 -15.88 33.46 -13.23
C LEU A 621 -15.28 32.26 -14.01
N PHE A 622 -15.98 31.16 -14.14
CA PHE A 622 -15.53 30.01 -14.96
C PHE A 622 -16.52 29.53 -16.03
N VAL A 623 -17.53 30.32 -16.37
CA VAL A 623 -18.52 29.99 -17.42
C VAL A 623 -18.47 30.91 -18.63
N CYS A 624 -17.54 31.86 -18.74
CA CYS A 624 -17.45 32.82 -19.85
C CYS A 624 -16.20 32.71 -20.74
N ILE A 625 -15.51 31.56 -20.81
CA ILE A 625 -14.37 31.37 -21.74
C ILE A 625 -14.52 30.13 -22.65
N ILE A 626 -15.72 29.64 -22.92
CA ILE A 626 -15.96 28.57 -23.91
C ILE A 626 -17.08 28.96 -24.91
N ILE A 627 -17.21 30.21 -25.28
CA ILE A 627 -18.01 30.62 -26.46
C ILE A 627 -17.31 31.79 -27.15
N ALA A 628 -16.20 31.54 -27.76
CA ALA A 628 -15.62 32.45 -28.77
C ALA A 628 -14.48 31.74 -29.53
N HIS A 629 -14.76 30.62 -30.20
CA HIS A 629 -13.97 30.11 -31.34
C HIS A 629 -14.79 29.08 -32.12
N CYS A 630 -15.89 29.55 -32.68
CA CYS A 630 -16.53 28.95 -33.85
C CYS A 630 -17.33 30.04 -34.58
N ILE A 631 -16.65 30.86 -35.34
CA ILE A 631 -17.05 31.42 -36.64
C ILE A 631 -15.77 31.69 -37.43
#